data_e39654063cdde75c187172bae7ebfd37
#
_entry.id   e39654063cdde75c187172bae7ebfd37
#
_cell.length_a   1.000
_cell.length_b   1.000
_cell.length_c   1.000
_cell.angle_alpha   90.00
_cell.angle_beta   90.00
_cell.angle_gamma   90.00
#
_symmetry.space_group_name_H-M   'P 1'
#
loop_
_entity.id
_entity.type
_entity.pdbx_description
1 polymer ?
#
loop_
_entity_poly.entity_id
_entity_poly.type
_entity_poly.pdbx_seq_one_letter_code
_entity_poly.pdbx_strand_id
1 'polypeptide(L)'
;MVKSLRKDELLRHIREPEKITRLRHVLDLPEISSRNYRATAGDFLDPYEQSLVASWAGHFPDVEMSFEPAGNWERKIPVYKPFPVEEEFVAAFYLEGGDFDHRQILGSLLGMGIERDKIGDIAPTDEGAYVFVKKEIANFIVVNFRKVGSTPISLKEIPTASVPEIEEDWIVSAAVVSSMRLDAVVRAVTHKSRDEVKGLVAKGLVKVNFKRAEKTHDTVEPGDLISVRGFGRIKIFEPLYETKKGKVRFQYGTLNSR
;
A
#
# COMPACT_ATOMS: atom_id res chain seq x y z
N MET A 1 4.58 36.03 1.80
CA MET A 1 5.89 35.36 2.04
C MET A 1 5.58 34.06 2.76
N VAL A 2 5.47 32.96 2.03
CA VAL A 2 5.24 31.64 2.60
C VAL A 2 6.47 31.28 3.42
N LYS A 3 6.30 31.01 4.73
CA LYS A 3 7.38 30.47 5.58
C LYS A 3 7.91 29.23 4.86
N SER A 4 9.20 29.22 4.53
CA SER A 4 9.87 28.03 4.00
C SER A 4 9.52 26.83 4.89
N LEU A 5 8.75 25.91 4.35
CA LEU A 5 8.33 24.72 5.05
C LEU A 5 9.59 23.92 5.40
N ARG A 6 9.79 23.64 6.68
CA ARG A 6 10.93 22.82 7.10
C ARG A 6 10.55 21.35 6.87
N LYS A 7 10.80 20.85 5.65
CA LYS A 7 10.52 19.46 5.24
C LYS A 7 11.08 18.44 6.23
N ASP A 8 12.25 18.73 6.79
CA ASP A 8 12.88 17.87 7.80
C ASP A 8 12.05 17.73 9.08
N GLU A 9 11.29 18.74 9.46
CA GLU A 9 10.39 18.68 10.62
C GLU A 9 9.21 17.74 10.35
N LEU A 10 8.65 17.77 9.15
CA LEU A 10 7.55 16.88 8.74
C LEU A 10 8.01 15.43 8.63
N LEU A 11 9.24 15.19 8.22
CA LEU A 11 9.81 13.86 7.98
C LEU A 11 10.52 13.25 9.21
N ARG A 12 10.73 14.01 10.30
CA ARG A 12 11.56 13.62 11.44
C ARG A 12 11.16 12.31 12.14
N HIS A 13 9.89 11.93 12.03
CA HIS A 13 9.35 10.72 12.66
C HIS A 13 9.41 9.48 11.76
N ILE A 14 9.85 9.64 10.52
CA ILE A 14 10.02 8.55 9.55
C ILE A 14 11.47 8.06 9.64
N ARG A 15 11.65 6.75 9.70
CA ARG A 15 12.98 6.15 9.90
C ARG A 15 13.51 5.44 8.66
N GLU A 16 12.63 5.07 7.73
CA GLU A 16 13.00 4.36 6.51
C GLU A 16 13.56 5.33 5.46
N PRO A 17 14.87 5.23 5.10
CA PRO A 17 15.50 6.17 4.17
C PRO A 17 14.80 6.28 2.82
N GLU A 18 14.30 5.15 2.30
CA GLU A 18 13.57 5.12 1.02
C GLU A 18 12.26 5.92 1.10
N LYS A 19 11.51 5.79 2.23
CA LYS A 19 10.29 6.58 2.46
C LYS A 19 10.61 8.07 2.62
N ILE A 20 11.68 8.41 3.33
CA ILE A 20 12.10 9.81 3.50
C ILE A 20 12.39 10.43 2.13
N THR A 21 13.15 9.75 1.27
CA THR A 21 13.48 10.25 -0.08
C THR A 21 12.24 10.46 -0.92
N ARG A 22 11.35 9.46 -0.98
CA ARG A 22 10.09 9.55 -1.73
C ARG A 22 9.17 10.66 -1.21
N LEU A 23 8.94 10.73 0.10
CA LEU A 23 8.06 11.74 0.69
C LEU A 23 8.65 13.14 0.62
N ARG A 24 9.99 13.28 0.63
CA ARG A 24 10.64 14.56 0.37
C ARG A 24 10.35 15.06 -1.04
N HIS A 25 10.40 14.17 -2.04
CA HIS A 25 10.02 14.50 -3.41
C HIS A 25 8.54 14.92 -3.50
N VAL A 26 7.64 14.19 -2.81
CA VAL A 26 6.21 14.53 -2.75
C VAL A 26 5.99 15.94 -2.17
N LEU A 27 6.78 16.36 -1.18
CA LEU A 27 6.70 17.71 -0.60
C LEU A 27 7.21 18.83 -1.53
N ASP A 28 7.92 18.50 -2.63
CA ASP A 28 8.32 19.46 -3.66
C ASP A 28 7.19 19.73 -4.67
N LEU A 29 6.32 18.76 -4.90
CA LEU A 29 5.33 18.79 -5.98
C LEU A 29 4.30 19.95 -5.88
N PRO A 30 3.74 20.29 -4.69
CA PRO A 30 2.81 21.40 -4.58
C PRO A 30 3.42 22.74 -5.01
N GLU A 31 4.68 23.00 -4.61
CA GLU A 31 5.39 24.22 -4.99
C GLU A 31 5.69 24.25 -6.50
N ILE A 32 6.07 23.09 -7.07
CA ILE A 32 6.30 22.94 -8.51
C ILE A 32 4.99 23.17 -9.27
N SER A 33 3.88 22.59 -8.79
CA SER A 33 2.55 22.73 -9.39
C SER A 33 2.12 24.20 -9.43
N SER A 34 2.15 24.87 -8.27
CA SER A 34 1.78 26.28 -8.14
C SER A 34 2.67 27.19 -9.00
N ARG A 35 3.99 27.03 -8.95
CA ARG A 35 4.95 27.85 -9.69
C ARG A 35 4.82 27.70 -11.21
N ASN A 36 4.65 26.47 -11.70
CA ASN A 36 4.60 26.18 -13.12
C ASN A 36 3.18 26.23 -13.70
N TYR A 37 2.19 26.49 -12.83
CA TYR A 37 0.77 26.56 -13.19
C TYR A 37 0.29 25.33 -13.96
N ARG A 38 0.68 24.13 -13.49
CA ARG A 38 0.32 22.84 -14.09
C ARG A 38 0.13 21.77 -13.01
N ALA A 39 -0.69 20.76 -13.31
CA ALA A 39 -0.84 19.62 -12.42
C ALA A 39 0.48 18.84 -12.29
N THR A 40 0.73 18.30 -11.10
CA THR A 40 1.86 17.42 -10.80
C THR A 40 1.37 16.21 -10.02
N ALA A 41 2.03 15.07 -10.21
CA ALA A 41 1.70 13.83 -9.51
C ALA A 41 2.95 13.16 -8.94
N GLY A 42 2.80 12.56 -7.77
CA GLY A 42 3.83 11.74 -7.14
C GLY A 42 3.82 10.30 -7.65
N ASP A 43 4.54 9.45 -6.94
CA ASP A 43 4.55 8.01 -7.14
C ASP A 43 3.52 7.32 -6.24
N PHE A 44 3.28 6.02 -6.45
CA PHE A 44 2.34 5.26 -5.62
C PHE A 44 2.81 5.14 -4.18
N LEU A 45 1.97 5.59 -3.29
CA LEU A 45 2.16 5.59 -1.84
C LEU A 45 1.35 4.47 -1.19
N ASP A 46 1.86 3.90 -0.11
CA ASP A 46 1.07 3.03 0.76
C ASP A 46 0.08 3.87 1.62
N PRO A 47 -0.95 3.27 2.24
CA PRO A 47 -1.94 4.02 3.03
C PRO A 47 -1.36 4.86 4.17
N TYR A 48 -0.27 4.41 4.80
CA TYR A 48 0.40 5.20 5.83
C TYR A 48 1.05 6.46 5.23
N GLU A 49 1.75 6.32 4.11
CA GLU A 49 2.35 7.46 3.39
C GLU A 49 1.27 8.43 2.88
N GLN A 50 0.15 7.91 2.37
CA GLN A 50 -1.01 8.72 1.96
C GLN A 50 -1.56 9.54 3.13
N SER A 51 -1.70 8.94 4.33
CA SER A 51 -2.18 9.65 5.52
C SER A 51 -1.25 10.79 5.94
N LEU A 52 0.05 10.59 5.81
CA LEU A 52 1.04 11.65 6.08
C LEU A 52 0.89 12.79 5.07
N VAL A 53 0.85 12.48 3.78
CA VAL A 53 0.71 13.48 2.71
C VAL A 53 -0.60 14.25 2.85
N ALA A 54 -1.70 13.56 3.15
CA ALA A 54 -3.00 14.21 3.42
C ALA A 54 -2.92 15.20 4.60
N SER A 55 -2.20 14.84 5.67
CA SER A 55 -2.02 15.73 6.83
C SER A 55 -1.24 17.00 6.51
N TRP A 56 -0.46 17.00 5.43
CA TRP A 56 0.33 18.15 4.99
C TRP A 56 -0.40 19.08 4.01
N ALA A 57 -1.55 18.67 3.48
CA ALA A 57 -2.29 19.43 2.46
C ALA A 57 -2.56 20.89 2.86
N GLY A 58 -2.87 21.15 4.14
CA GLY A 58 -3.11 22.50 4.65
C GLY A 58 -1.91 23.45 4.59
N HIS A 59 -0.69 22.94 4.32
CA HIS A 59 0.49 23.80 4.11
C HIS A 59 0.58 24.37 2.68
N PHE A 60 -0.25 23.90 1.76
CA PHE A 60 -0.21 24.21 0.33
C PHE A 60 -1.57 24.72 -0.18
N PRO A 61 -2.05 25.91 0.29
CA PRO A 61 -3.40 26.41 -0.02
C PRO A 61 -3.60 26.79 -1.50
N ASP A 62 -2.51 26.94 -2.26
CA ASP A 62 -2.54 27.38 -3.66
C ASP A 62 -2.78 26.23 -4.64
N VAL A 63 -2.90 25.00 -4.15
CA VAL A 63 -3.14 23.81 -4.97
C VAL A 63 -4.18 22.90 -4.31
N GLU A 64 -5.06 22.34 -5.12
CA GLU A 64 -5.94 21.27 -4.69
C GLU A 64 -5.16 19.94 -4.68
N MET A 65 -5.30 19.16 -3.61
CA MET A 65 -4.68 17.85 -3.48
C MET A 65 -5.74 16.76 -3.54
N SER A 66 -5.49 15.75 -4.36
CA SER A 66 -6.28 14.53 -4.45
C SER A 66 -5.39 13.29 -4.52
N PHE A 67 -6.02 12.10 -4.47
CA PHE A 67 -5.34 10.84 -4.68
C PHE A 67 -5.96 10.08 -5.86
N GLU A 68 -5.11 9.53 -6.74
CA GLU A 68 -5.51 8.67 -7.85
C GLU A 68 -4.92 7.26 -7.72
N PRO A 69 -5.61 6.20 -8.19
CA PRO A 69 -6.97 6.22 -8.75
C PRO A 69 -8.03 6.47 -7.66
N ALA A 70 -9.21 6.94 -8.08
CA ALA A 70 -10.38 7.04 -7.20
C ALA A 70 -10.85 5.64 -6.78
N GLY A 71 -11.68 5.56 -5.72
CA GLY A 71 -12.17 4.28 -5.19
C GLY A 71 -11.32 3.73 -4.02
N ASN A 72 -11.61 2.51 -3.61
CA ASN A 72 -11.01 1.89 -2.42
C ASN A 72 -9.74 1.08 -2.75
N TRP A 73 -8.76 1.73 -3.39
CA TRP A 73 -7.47 1.13 -3.72
C TRP A 73 -6.44 1.39 -2.62
N GLU A 74 -5.59 0.41 -2.35
CA GLU A 74 -4.56 0.50 -1.31
C GLU A 74 -3.47 1.49 -1.71
N ARG A 75 -2.99 1.41 -2.94
CA ARG A 75 -1.91 2.26 -3.42
C ARG A 75 -2.44 3.36 -4.31
N LYS A 76 -2.10 4.60 -3.96
CA LYS A 76 -2.53 5.79 -4.70
C LYS A 76 -1.39 6.77 -4.88
N ILE A 77 -1.44 7.55 -5.94
CA ILE A 77 -0.52 8.66 -6.16
C ILE A 77 -1.15 9.95 -5.64
N PRO A 78 -0.39 10.85 -4.98
CA PRO A 78 -0.84 12.20 -4.69
C PRO A 78 -0.78 13.03 -5.96
N VAL A 79 -1.84 13.79 -6.22
CA VAL A 79 -1.96 14.72 -7.35
C VAL A 79 -2.24 16.12 -6.82
N TYR A 80 -1.52 17.10 -7.35
CA TYR A 80 -1.63 18.51 -7.00
C TYR A 80 -2.03 19.32 -8.22
N LYS A 81 -3.16 20.03 -8.15
CA LYS A 81 -3.74 20.81 -9.24
C LYS A 81 -3.86 22.27 -8.82
N PRO A 82 -3.22 23.23 -9.53
CA PRO A 82 -3.34 24.67 -9.23
C PRO A 82 -4.66 25.26 -9.74
N PHE A 83 -5.39 24.51 -10.57
CA PHE A 83 -6.73 24.81 -11.10
C PHE A 83 -7.39 23.50 -11.54
N PRO A 84 -8.73 23.46 -11.69
CA PRO A 84 -9.43 22.29 -12.20
C PRO A 84 -8.90 21.87 -13.58
N VAL A 85 -8.43 20.62 -13.71
CA VAL A 85 -7.93 20.04 -14.96
C VAL A 85 -8.29 18.56 -15.00
N GLU A 86 -8.74 18.11 -16.17
CA GLU A 86 -9.00 16.71 -16.45
C GLU A 86 -7.74 16.06 -17.05
N GLU A 87 -6.79 15.73 -16.20
CA GLU A 87 -5.56 15.03 -16.56
C GLU A 87 -5.44 13.79 -15.69
N GLU A 88 -5.25 12.63 -16.32
CA GLU A 88 -5.06 11.35 -15.65
C GLU A 88 -3.57 11.04 -15.49
N PHE A 89 -3.16 10.71 -14.27
CA PHE A 89 -1.78 10.35 -13.94
C PHE A 89 -1.60 8.85 -13.70
N VAL A 90 -2.70 8.10 -13.70
CA VAL A 90 -2.74 6.64 -13.57
C VAL A 90 -3.33 6.02 -14.82
N ALA A 91 -2.75 4.93 -15.30
CA ALA A 91 -3.32 4.06 -16.31
C ALA A 91 -3.70 2.72 -15.67
N ALA A 92 -4.77 2.11 -16.16
CA ALA A 92 -5.20 0.79 -15.77
C ALA A 92 -5.16 -0.18 -16.95
N PHE A 93 -4.68 -1.39 -16.70
CA PHE A 93 -4.61 -2.45 -17.67
C PHE A 93 -5.35 -3.68 -17.17
N TYR A 94 -6.04 -4.36 -18.07
CA TYR A 94 -6.46 -5.73 -17.89
C TYR A 94 -5.47 -6.66 -18.56
N LEU A 95 -4.91 -7.59 -17.78
CA LEU A 95 -4.09 -8.70 -18.24
C LEU A 95 -4.98 -9.90 -18.50
N GLU A 96 -4.93 -10.44 -19.70
CA GLU A 96 -5.59 -11.68 -20.08
C GLU A 96 -4.54 -12.73 -20.44
N GLY A 97 -4.75 -13.99 -20.10
CA GLY A 97 -3.86 -15.07 -20.53
C GLY A 97 -3.60 -16.14 -19.47
N GLY A 98 -4.19 -16.05 -18.28
CA GLY A 98 -4.09 -17.09 -17.25
C GLY A 98 -4.47 -16.64 -15.85
N ASP A 99 -4.53 -17.61 -14.95
CA ASP A 99 -4.67 -17.39 -13.52
C ASP A 99 -3.28 -17.06 -12.96
N PHE A 100 -3.04 -15.81 -12.63
CA PHE A 100 -1.79 -15.31 -12.12
C PHE A 100 -1.95 -14.81 -10.69
N ASP A 101 -1.03 -15.16 -9.81
CA ASP A 101 -0.97 -14.54 -8.51
C ASP A 101 -0.31 -13.14 -8.56
N HIS A 102 -0.58 -12.34 -7.53
CA HIS A 102 -0.02 -10.99 -7.38
C HIS A 102 1.52 -10.97 -7.50
N ARG A 103 2.23 -11.99 -6.95
CA ARG A 103 3.70 -12.03 -6.93
C ARG A 103 4.28 -12.29 -8.31
N GLN A 104 3.63 -13.14 -9.10
CA GLN A 104 4.06 -13.45 -10.46
C GLN A 104 3.99 -12.21 -11.36
N ILE A 105 2.88 -11.48 -11.28
CA ILE A 105 2.69 -10.25 -12.05
C ILE A 105 3.69 -9.19 -11.60
N LEU A 106 3.75 -8.91 -10.30
CA LEU A 106 4.68 -7.94 -9.73
C LEU A 106 6.13 -8.29 -10.06
N GLY A 107 6.52 -9.55 -9.87
CA GLY A 107 7.88 -10.02 -10.18
C GLY A 107 8.23 -9.84 -11.67
N SER A 108 7.29 -10.04 -12.57
CA SER A 108 7.49 -9.84 -14.01
C SER A 108 7.66 -8.36 -14.36
N LEU A 109 6.87 -7.47 -13.74
CA LEU A 109 7.00 -6.01 -13.92
C LEU A 109 8.34 -5.49 -13.38
N LEU A 110 8.72 -5.89 -12.17
CA LEU A 110 10.00 -5.53 -11.57
C LEU A 110 11.18 -6.08 -12.37
N GLY A 111 11.03 -7.27 -12.95
CA GLY A 111 12.04 -7.90 -13.81
C GLY A 111 12.33 -7.12 -15.10
N MET A 112 11.43 -6.24 -15.53
CA MET A 112 11.63 -5.31 -16.65
C MET A 112 12.35 -4.01 -16.23
N GLY A 113 12.78 -3.88 -14.96
CA GLY A 113 13.42 -2.69 -14.43
C GLY A 113 12.45 -1.59 -13.98
N ILE A 114 11.16 -1.87 -13.88
CA ILE A 114 10.18 -0.91 -13.38
C ILE A 114 10.29 -0.85 -11.85
N GLU A 115 10.38 0.36 -11.31
CA GLU A 115 10.41 0.57 -9.86
C GLU A 115 9.05 0.27 -9.21
N ARG A 116 9.05 -0.25 -7.98
CA ARG A 116 7.82 -0.65 -7.27
C ARG A 116 6.85 0.52 -7.07
N ASP A 117 7.34 1.73 -6.93
CA ASP A 117 6.53 2.93 -6.72
C ASP A 117 5.86 3.48 -8.00
N LYS A 118 6.22 2.95 -9.18
CA LYS A 118 5.51 3.19 -10.44
C LYS A 118 4.32 2.24 -10.65
N ILE A 119 4.17 1.23 -9.78
CA ILE A 119 3.14 0.20 -9.85
C ILE A 119 2.16 0.37 -8.68
N GLY A 120 0.88 0.51 -8.99
CA GLY A 120 -0.21 0.57 -8.03
C GLY A 120 -0.64 -0.80 -7.53
N ASP A 121 -1.95 -0.98 -7.37
CA ASP A 121 -2.53 -2.24 -7.01
C ASP A 121 -2.55 -3.20 -8.20
N ILE A 122 -2.35 -4.46 -7.88
CA ILE A 122 -2.50 -5.60 -8.77
C ILE A 122 -3.63 -6.43 -8.20
N ALA A 123 -4.68 -6.61 -8.95
CA ALA A 123 -5.90 -7.30 -8.54
C ALA A 123 -6.13 -8.53 -9.43
N PRO A 124 -5.62 -9.72 -9.02
CA PRO A 124 -5.83 -10.98 -9.75
C PRO A 124 -7.31 -11.36 -9.79
N THR A 125 -7.72 -11.99 -10.89
CA THR A 125 -9.03 -12.60 -11.11
C THR A 125 -8.83 -14.03 -11.62
N ASP A 126 -9.90 -14.80 -11.74
CA ASP A 126 -9.82 -16.18 -12.24
C ASP A 126 -9.36 -16.25 -13.73
N GLU A 127 -9.55 -15.18 -14.51
CA GLU A 127 -9.26 -15.15 -15.96
C GLU A 127 -8.08 -14.24 -16.30
N GLY A 128 -7.52 -13.51 -15.33
CA GLY A 128 -6.46 -12.54 -15.58
C GLY A 128 -6.16 -11.67 -14.39
N ALA A 129 -5.87 -10.38 -14.63
CA ALA A 129 -5.63 -9.43 -13.54
C ALA A 129 -5.83 -7.98 -13.99
N TYR A 130 -6.19 -7.12 -13.06
CA TYR A 130 -6.11 -5.67 -13.23
C TYR A 130 -4.81 -5.14 -12.64
N VAL A 131 -4.21 -4.17 -13.30
CA VAL A 131 -2.96 -3.55 -12.85
C VAL A 131 -3.03 -2.04 -13.04
N PHE A 132 -2.78 -1.29 -11.97
CA PHE A 132 -2.58 0.15 -12.06
C PHE A 132 -1.09 0.47 -12.19
N VAL A 133 -0.77 1.40 -13.07
CA VAL A 133 0.59 1.93 -13.23
C VAL A 133 0.55 3.44 -13.39
N LYS A 134 1.67 4.13 -13.18
CA LYS A 134 1.77 5.53 -13.55
C LYS A 134 1.58 5.70 -15.07
N LYS A 135 0.84 6.73 -15.48
CA LYS A 135 0.56 7.02 -16.90
C LYS A 135 1.84 7.22 -17.70
N GLU A 136 2.88 7.78 -17.09
CA GLU A 136 4.18 8.01 -17.76
C GLU A 136 4.85 6.74 -18.28
N ILE A 137 4.60 5.57 -17.64
CA ILE A 137 5.17 4.28 -18.08
C ILE A 137 4.18 3.42 -18.89
N ALA A 138 2.94 3.90 -19.11
CA ALA A 138 1.91 3.11 -19.79
C ALA A 138 2.35 2.61 -21.18
N ASN A 139 2.94 3.47 -22.00
CA ASN A 139 3.45 3.09 -23.32
C ASN A 139 4.56 2.03 -23.24
N PHE A 140 5.45 2.14 -22.25
CA PHE A 140 6.49 1.14 -22.04
C PHE A 140 5.87 -0.22 -21.68
N ILE A 141 4.86 -0.24 -20.82
CA ILE A 141 4.10 -1.46 -20.46
C ILE A 141 3.45 -2.08 -21.71
N VAL A 142 2.73 -1.29 -22.50
CA VAL A 142 2.05 -1.77 -23.71
C VAL A 142 3.03 -2.42 -24.70
N VAL A 143 4.24 -1.88 -24.83
CA VAL A 143 5.24 -2.40 -25.78
C VAL A 143 5.97 -3.63 -25.24
N ASN A 144 6.33 -3.65 -23.98
CA ASN A 144 7.32 -4.58 -23.44
C ASN A 144 6.74 -5.69 -22.56
N PHE A 145 5.58 -5.48 -21.91
CA PHE A 145 4.99 -6.48 -21.02
C PHE A 145 4.18 -7.51 -21.80
N ARG A 146 4.83 -8.58 -22.24
CA ARG A 146 4.26 -9.61 -23.13
C ARG A 146 4.03 -10.95 -22.45
N LYS A 147 4.54 -11.15 -21.22
CA LYS A 147 4.42 -12.41 -20.49
C LYS A 147 4.52 -12.20 -18.99
N VAL A 148 3.85 -13.07 -18.25
CA VAL A 148 4.01 -13.22 -16.78
C VAL A 148 4.75 -14.55 -16.55
N GLY A 149 5.97 -14.48 -16.02
CA GLY A 149 6.86 -15.64 -15.99
C GLY A 149 7.14 -16.16 -17.41
N SER A 150 6.71 -17.38 -17.71
CA SER A 150 6.79 -17.98 -19.05
C SER A 150 5.49 -17.88 -19.88
N THR A 151 4.38 -17.47 -19.28
CA THR A 151 3.06 -17.45 -19.90
C THR A 151 2.84 -16.18 -20.70
N PRO A 152 2.56 -16.25 -22.02
CA PRO A 152 2.21 -15.09 -22.81
C PRO A 152 0.90 -14.44 -22.32
N ILE A 153 0.83 -13.11 -22.39
CA ILE A 153 -0.35 -12.35 -22.03
C ILE A 153 -0.79 -11.39 -23.13
N SER A 154 -2.07 -11.06 -23.10
CA SER A 154 -2.65 -9.91 -23.80
C SER A 154 -2.91 -8.78 -22.81
N LEU A 155 -2.63 -7.55 -23.21
CA LEU A 155 -2.85 -6.34 -22.41
C LEU A 155 -3.88 -5.45 -23.10
N LYS A 156 -4.86 -5.02 -22.32
CA LYS A 156 -5.86 -4.05 -22.74
C LYS A 156 -5.86 -2.87 -21.77
N GLU A 157 -5.57 -1.67 -22.27
CA GLU A 157 -5.77 -0.45 -21.48
C GLU A 157 -7.28 -0.20 -21.33
N ILE A 158 -7.71 0.11 -20.10
CA ILE A 158 -9.10 0.36 -19.74
C ILE A 158 -9.19 1.64 -18.90
N PRO A 159 -10.35 2.32 -18.88
CA PRO A 159 -10.56 3.44 -17.98
C PRO A 159 -10.35 3.01 -16.52
N THR A 160 -9.66 3.83 -15.73
CA THR A 160 -9.39 3.54 -14.31
C THR A 160 -10.67 3.32 -13.50
N ALA A 161 -11.75 4.06 -13.84
CA ALA A 161 -13.07 3.92 -13.22
C ALA A 161 -13.80 2.61 -13.60
N SER A 162 -13.34 1.90 -14.63
CA SER A 162 -13.92 0.62 -15.06
C SER A 162 -13.31 -0.59 -14.35
N VAL A 163 -12.27 -0.39 -13.54
CA VAL A 163 -11.69 -1.47 -12.74
C VAL A 163 -12.63 -1.80 -11.58
N PRO A 164 -13.14 -3.03 -11.48
CA PRO A 164 -14.02 -3.41 -10.38
C PRO A 164 -13.25 -3.42 -9.06
N GLU A 165 -13.88 -2.97 -7.99
CA GLU A 165 -13.33 -3.18 -6.65
C GLU A 165 -13.34 -4.68 -6.35
N ILE A 166 -12.16 -5.23 -6.04
CA ILE A 166 -12.01 -6.64 -5.71
C ILE A 166 -11.89 -6.74 -4.19
N GLU A 167 -12.83 -7.46 -3.60
CA GLU A 167 -12.77 -7.76 -2.18
C GLU A 167 -11.62 -8.72 -1.89
N GLU A 168 -10.86 -8.44 -0.84
CA GLU A 168 -9.80 -9.34 -0.38
C GLU A 168 -10.43 -10.61 0.20
N ASP A 169 -10.02 -11.77 -0.30
CA ASP A 169 -10.49 -13.08 0.16
C ASP A 169 -9.76 -13.50 1.45
N TRP A 170 -10.35 -13.11 2.58
CA TRP A 170 -9.82 -13.40 3.90
C TRP A 170 -10.24 -14.79 4.39
N ILE A 171 -9.28 -15.67 4.64
CA ILE A 171 -9.51 -16.90 5.40
C ILE A 171 -9.67 -16.52 6.87
N VAL A 172 -10.91 -16.56 7.36
CA VAL A 172 -11.26 -16.15 8.73
C VAL A 172 -11.00 -17.29 9.71
N SER A 173 -10.31 -16.98 10.79
CA SER A 173 -9.98 -17.86 11.90
C SER A 173 -10.10 -17.14 13.24
N ALA A 174 -9.94 -17.86 14.34
CA ALA A 174 -9.97 -17.29 15.68
C ALA A 174 -8.77 -17.76 16.52
N ALA A 175 -8.30 -16.89 17.39
CA ALA A 175 -7.24 -17.21 18.34
C ALA A 175 -7.56 -16.65 19.73
N VAL A 176 -6.83 -17.13 20.75
CA VAL A 176 -6.96 -16.68 22.14
C VAL A 176 -5.59 -16.26 22.65
N VAL A 177 -5.49 -15.06 23.18
CA VAL A 177 -4.27 -14.47 23.75
C VAL A 177 -4.51 -13.96 25.17
N SER A 178 -3.44 -13.75 25.93
CA SER A 178 -3.54 -13.12 27.25
C SER A 178 -3.82 -11.63 27.18
N SER A 179 -3.43 -10.99 26.08
CA SER A 179 -3.67 -9.56 25.80
C SER A 179 -3.47 -9.32 24.29
N MET A 180 -4.04 -8.25 23.75
CA MET A 180 -3.92 -7.84 22.35
C MET A 180 -2.59 -7.14 22.04
N ARG A 181 -1.51 -7.60 22.66
CA ARG A 181 -0.15 -7.13 22.32
C ARG A 181 0.28 -7.72 20.97
N LEU A 182 1.00 -6.93 20.21
CA LEU A 182 1.51 -7.32 18.89
C LEU A 182 2.28 -8.66 18.92
N ASP A 183 3.17 -8.85 19.89
CA ASP A 183 3.93 -10.10 20.04
C ASP A 183 3.02 -11.30 20.31
N ALA A 184 2.00 -11.14 21.14
CA ALA A 184 1.06 -12.21 21.46
C ALA A 184 0.17 -12.58 20.28
N VAL A 185 -0.35 -11.57 19.55
CA VAL A 185 -1.19 -11.74 18.37
C VAL A 185 -0.40 -12.42 17.25
N VAL A 186 0.77 -11.88 16.89
CA VAL A 186 1.61 -12.45 15.81
C VAL A 186 2.00 -13.89 16.13
N ARG A 187 2.37 -14.20 17.37
CA ARG A 187 2.68 -15.60 17.78
C ARG A 187 1.48 -16.53 17.65
N ALA A 188 0.30 -16.08 18.10
CA ALA A 188 -0.90 -16.90 18.05
C ALA A 188 -1.30 -17.28 16.61
N VAL A 189 -1.12 -16.35 15.67
CA VAL A 189 -1.49 -16.54 14.26
C VAL A 189 -0.39 -17.23 13.46
N THR A 190 0.87 -16.87 13.67
CA THR A 190 1.99 -17.40 12.86
C THR A 190 2.62 -18.66 13.44
N HIS A 191 2.25 -19.08 14.66
CA HIS A 191 2.83 -20.18 15.42
C HIS A 191 4.34 -20.06 15.67
N LYS A 192 4.90 -18.84 15.57
CA LYS A 192 6.31 -18.53 15.84
C LYS A 192 6.59 -18.43 17.34
N SER A 193 7.82 -18.69 17.73
CA SER A 193 8.27 -18.47 19.10
C SER A 193 8.32 -16.96 19.45
N ARG A 194 8.39 -16.67 20.74
CA ARG A 194 8.50 -15.27 21.22
C ARG A 194 9.78 -14.59 20.71
N ASP A 195 10.88 -15.31 20.69
CA ASP A 195 12.18 -14.77 20.26
C ASP A 195 12.21 -14.52 18.75
N GLU A 196 11.59 -15.40 17.95
CA GLU A 196 11.44 -15.17 16.50
C GLU A 196 10.64 -13.90 16.24
N VAL A 197 9.47 -13.73 16.89
CA VAL A 197 8.65 -12.52 16.69
C VAL A 197 9.40 -11.26 17.13
N LYS A 198 10.11 -11.30 18.26
CA LYS A 198 10.96 -10.20 18.72
C LYS A 198 12.06 -9.89 17.68
N GLY A 199 12.67 -10.92 17.12
CA GLY A 199 13.66 -10.77 16.05
C GLY A 199 13.09 -10.15 14.78
N LEU A 200 11.88 -10.53 14.37
CA LEU A 200 11.19 -9.96 13.21
C LEU A 200 10.89 -8.47 13.41
N VAL A 201 10.37 -8.09 14.59
CA VAL A 201 10.11 -6.67 14.91
C VAL A 201 11.41 -5.86 14.93
N ALA A 202 12.46 -6.36 15.58
CA ALA A 202 13.75 -5.67 15.64
C ALA A 202 14.37 -5.44 14.25
N LYS A 203 14.19 -6.40 13.33
CA LYS A 203 14.64 -6.30 11.93
C LYS A 203 13.70 -5.43 11.05
N GLY A 204 12.56 -4.93 11.58
CA GLY A 204 11.57 -4.15 10.83
C GLY A 204 10.77 -4.96 9.81
N LEU A 205 10.64 -6.26 10.05
CA LEU A 205 9.92 -7.20 9.19
C LEU A 205 8.45 -7.37 9.59
N VAL A 206 7.98 -6.59 10.58
CA VAL A 206 6.59 -6.50 11.01
C VAL A 206 6.13 -5.06 10.84
N LYS A 207 4.98 -4.87 10.20
CA LYS A 207 4.30 -3.59 10.06
C LYS A 207 2.89 -3.70 10.62
N VAL A 208 2.40 -2.62 11.22
CA VAL A 208 1.00 -2.44 11.61
C VAL A 208 0.49 -1.23 10.84
N ASN A 209 -0.59 -1.40 10.07
CA ASN A 209 -1.16 -0.36 9.20
C ASN A 209 -0.07 0.32 8.34
N PHE A 210 0.76 -0.49 7.68
CA PHE A 210 1.88 -0.10 6.80
C PHE A 210 3.04 0.62 7.50
N LYS A 211 2.90 0.98 8.77
CA LYS A 211 3.97 1.55 9.58
C LYS A 211 4.80 0.44 10.22
N ARG A 212 6.13 0.57 10.17
CA ARG A 212 7.04 -0.37 10.83
C ARG A 212 6.75 -0.41 12.34
N ALA A 213 6.55 -1.60 12.87
CA ALA A 213 6.41 -1.81 14.31
C ALA A 213 7.76 -1.58 15.00
N GLU A 214 7.78 -0.74 16.04
CA GLU A 214 8.98 -0.45 16.82
C GLU A 214 9.03 -1.24 18.13
N LYS A 215 7.86 -1.52 18.70
CA LYS A 215 7.71 -2.19 20.00
C LYS A 215 6.86 -3.44 19.85
N THR A 216 7.32 -4.52 20.45
CA THR A 216 6.59 -5.80 20.46
C THR A 216 5.36 -5.79 21.36
N HIS A 217 5.27 -4.82 22.28
CA HIS A 217 4.20 -4.72 23.26
C HIS A 217 3.13 -3.68 22.91
N ASP A 218 3.21 -3.05 21.74
CA ASP A 218 2.15 -2.17 21.25
C ASP A 218 0.83 -2.95 21.17
N THR A 219 -0.26 -2.31 21.52
CA THR A 219 -1.59 -2.91 21.45
C THR A 219 -2.05 -2.96 19.99
N VAL A 220 -2.67 -4.06 19.62
CA VAL A 220 -3.32 -4.26 18.33
C VAL A 220 -4.82 -4.15 18.54
N GLU A 221 -5.49 -3.42 17.67
CA GLU A 221 -6.93 -3.14 17.75
C GLU A 221 -7.69 -3.80 16.60
N PRO A 222 -9.02 -3.99 16.74
CA PRO A 222 -9.88 -4.37 15.63
C PRO A 222 -9.73 -3.36 14.48
N GLY A 223 -9.70 -3.87 13.25
CA GLY A 223 -9.44 -3.07 12.06
C GLY A 223 -7.96 -2.99 11.67
N ASP A 224 -7.01 -3.30 12.57
CA ASP A 224 -5.59 -3.29 12.25
C ASP A 224 -5.21 -4.34 11.21
N LEU A 225 -4.31 -3.95 10.32
CA LEU A 225 -3.66 -4.80 9.33
C LEU A 225 -2.19 -5.02 9.73
N ILE A 226 -1.84 -6.23 10.11
CA ILE A 226 -0.47 -6.60 10.46
C ILE A 226 0.16 -7.31 9.27
N SER A 227 1.29 -6.81 8.78
CA SER A 227 2.08 -7.48 7.74
C SER A 227 3.33 -8.10 8.36
N VAL A 228 3.53 -9.39 8.17
CA VAL A 228 4.69 -10.14 8.67
C VAL A 228 5.45 -10.72 7.49
N ARG A 229 6.69 -10.27 7.27
CA ARG A 229 7.51 -10.76 6.15
C ARG A 229 7.77 -12.25 6.26
N GLY A 230 7.49 -12.96 5.17
CA GLY A 230 7.61 -14.42 5.11
C GLY A 230 6.39 -15.19 5.62
N PHE A 231 5.37 -14.49 6.14
CA PHE A 231 4.09 -15.09 6.50
C PHE A 231 2.93 -14.51 5.65
N GLY A 232 2.82 -13.18 5.56
CA GLY A 232 1.74 -12.50 4.85
C GLY A 232 1.05 -11.45 5.71
N ARG A 233 -0.22 -11.18 5.40
CA ARG A 233 -1.07 -10.20 6.07
C ARG A 233 -2.03 -10.88 7.05
N ILE A 234 -2.26 -10.20 8.17
CA ILE A 234 -3.21 -10.59 9.22
C ILE A 234 -4.12 -9.39 9.46
N LYS A 235 -5.40 -9.52 9.17
CA LYS A 235 -6.43 -8.52 9.48
C LYS A 235 -7.11 -8.88 10.77
N ILE A 236 -7.21 -7.94 11.70
CA ILE A 236 -7.93 -8.14 12.96
C ILE A 236 -9.38 -7.71 12.77
N PHE A 237 -10.31 -8.62 13.06
CA PHE A 237 -11.75 -8.35 12.97
C PHE A 237 -12.36 -8.07 14.34
N GLU A 238 -13.51 -7.42 14.34
CA GLU A 238 -14.43 -7.33 15.48
C GLU A 238 -15.38 -8.53 15.46
N PRO A 239 -15.91 -8.96 16.61
CA PRO A 239 -15.66 -8.43 17.95
C PRO A 239 -14.51 -9.13 18.68
N LEU A 240 -13.98 -8.46 19.71
CA LEU A 240 -13.11 -9.08 20.71
C LEU A 240 -13.95 -9.56 21.88
N TYR A 241 -13.70 -10.79 22.36
CA TYR A 241 -14.42 -11.36 23.49
C TYR A 241 -13.46 -11.66 24.63
N GLU A 242 -13.82 -11.26 25.86
CA GLU A 242 -13.12 -11.72 27.03
C GLU A 242 -13.61 -13.12 27.42
N THR A 243 -12.69 -14.04 27.64
CA THR A 243 -13.00 -15.39 28.10
C THR A 243 -13.19 -15.41 29.62
N LYS A 244 -13.89 -16.41 30.16
CA LYS A 244 -14.08 -16.61 31.61
C LYS A 244 -12.77 -16.65 32.42
N LYS A 245 -11.63 -16.85 31.77
CA LYS A 245 -10.28 -16.89 32.37
C LYS A 245 -9.48 -15.58 32.15
N GLY A 246 -10.13 -14.48 31.79
CA GLY A 246 -9.50 -13.17 31.57
C GLY A 246 -8.59 -13.12 30.33
N LYS A 247 -8.78 -14.03 29.37
CA LYS A 247 -8.07 -14.00 28.07
C LYS A 247 -8.95 -13.38 27.01
N VAL A 248 -8.33 -12.81 25.99
CA VAL A 248 -9.03 -12.21 24.82
C VAL A 248 -9.11 -13.23 23.69
N ARG A 249 -10.33 -13.54 23.24
CA ARG A 249 -10.57 -14.26 21.98
C ARG A 249 -10.85 -13.24 20.90
N PHE A 250 -10.17 -13.35 19.77
CA PHE A 250 -10.33 -12.47 18.63
C PHE A 250 -10.46 -13.26 17.33
N GLN A 251 -11.12 -12.67 16.35
CA GLN A 251 -11.16 -13.17 14.98
C GLN A 251 -10.10 -12.44 14.14
N TYR A 252 -9.49 -13.17 13.23
CA TYR A 252 -8.52 -12.62 12.29
C TYR A 252 -8.68 -13.26 10.93
N GLY A 253 -8.30 -12.51 9.89
CA GLY A 253 -8.18 -12.99 8.52
C GLY A 253 -6.73 -13.10 8.11
N THR A 254 -6.41 -14.13 7.33
CA THR A 254 -5.18 -14.20 6.56
C THR A 254 -5.53 -14.26 5.08
N LEU A 255 -4.74 -13.62 4.22
CA LEU A 255 -4.97 -13.72 2.79
C LEU A 255 -4.56 -15.11 2.31
N ASN A 256 -5.41 -15.67 1.45
CA ASN A 256 -5.04 -16.87 0.70
C ASN A 256 -3.79 -16.54 -0.13
N SER A 257 -2.75 -17.38 -0.05
CA SER A 257 -1.58 -17.24 -0.91
C SER A 257 -1.97 -17.69 -2.33
N ARG A 258 -2.74 -16.87 -3.03
CA ARG A 258 -2.85 -16.96 -4.49
C ARG A 258 -1.76 -16.15 -5.14
#